data_ef2289285ddfa8c0d5e301c16468a246
#
_entry.id   ef2289285ddfa8c0d5e301c16468a246
#
_cell.length_a   1.000
_cell.length_b   1.000
_cell.length_c   1.000
_cell.angle_alpha   90.00
_cell.angle_beta   90.00
_cell.angle_gamma   90.00
#
_symmetry.space_group_name_H-M   'P 1'
#
loop_
_entity.id
_entity.type
_entity.pdbx_description
1 polymer ?
#
loop_
_entity_poly.entity_id
_entity_poly.type
_entity_poly.pdbx_seq_one_letter_code
_entity_poly.pdbx_strand_id
1 'polypeptide(L)'
;YGRASETMMKNLYPPEHPYSWPVIGWIEDLDAAGLDDLKRFFLRWYGPNNATLTIGGDIDREQTLEWVNRYFGPIPTGPAVNRIQPQPGQISENRYVTLEDNIHLPAVAMLFPTVYYRHPDEAPLDAAAKVLGVGRASLLYQRLVQTGRAVSAYVSHACRQLACEMAFVVIQNPASGESLAEMEQAIRETIDEFAERGVNDDDLQKFIAGFESGQIFGMQSVSGKVTNLAFAEVYNGDPKTATDDLERYGKVTKDEAMRTFRKYIEGKPSVVLSIVPNGKPELAAQPQNFDFRSMVAPVRNESAAPPPAPGAPELRTWEDSFDRSVQPIPGINPVVDLPPIWDTTLTNGTRLLAVPNTETPTVTVRAVFAMGQRD
;
A
#
# COMPACT_ATOMS: atom_id res chain seq x y z
N TYR A 1 0.67 -16.93 6.29
CA TYR A 1 -0.32 -15.83 6.43
C TYR A 1 -0.84 -15.27 5.07
N GLY A 2 -0.50 -15.90 3.93
CA GLY A 2 -0.88 -15.39 2.60
C GLY A 2 -2.40 -15.22 2.41
N ARG A 3 -3.20 -16.11 2.97
CA ARG A 3 -4.67 -16.07 2.91
C ARG A 3 -5.32 -15.08 3.89
N ALA A 4 -4.57 -14.55 4.84
CA ALA A 4 -5.13 -13.67 5.88
C ALA A 4 -5.71 -12.36 5.30
N SER A 5 -4.99 -11.71 4.39
CA SER A 5 -5.47 -10.47 3.75
C SER A 5 -6.76 -10.71 2.96
N GLU A 6 -6.81 -11.77 2.17
CA GLU A 6 -8.01 -12.18 1.43
C GLU A 6 -9.19 -12.42 2.38
N THR A 7 -8.96 -13.18 3.47
CA THR A 7 -10.00 -13.48 4.45
C THR A 7 -10.49 -12.21 5.14
N MET A 8 -9.60 -11.29 5.51
CA MET A 8 -9.99 -10.01 6.10
C MET A 8 -10.84 -9.18 5.15
N MET A 9 -10.40 -9.03 3.90
CA MET A 9 -11.11 -8.21 2.91
C MET A 9 -12.51 -8.76 2.58
N LYS A 10 -12.65 -10.08 2.42
CA LYS A 10 -13.94 -10.74 2.20
C LYS A 10 -14.92 -10.54 3.36
N ASN A 11 -14.42 -10.49 4.58
CA ASN A 11 -15.26 -10.32 5.76
C ASN A 11 -15.50 -8.84 6.12
N LEU A 12 -14.77 -7.91 5.53
CA LEU A 12 -14.97 -6.47 5.68
C LEU A 12 -15.91 -5.90 4.63
N TYR A 13 -15.65 -6.18 3.35
CA TYR A 13 -16.37 -5.60 2.22
C TYR A 13 -17.47 -6.53 1.71
N PRO A 14 -18.62 -5.97 1.25
CA PRO A 14 -19.65 -6.77 0.60
C PRO A 14 -19.16 -7.36 -0.73
N PRO A 15 -19.76 -8.45 -1.22
CA PRO A 15 -19.27 -9.17 -2.40
C PRO A 15 -19.17 -8.36 -3.68
N GLU A 16 -19.98 -7.32 -3.84
CA GLU A 16 -19.95 -6.41 -5.00
C GLU A 16 -18.83 -5.38 -4.93
N HIS A 17 -18.19 -5.22 -3.77
CA HIS A 17 -17.10 -4.26 -3.59
C HIS A 17 -15.81 -4.79 -4.21
N PRO A 18 -15.08 -4.00 -5.04
CA PRO A 18 -13.86 -4.47 -5.70
C PRO A 18 -12.77 -5.00 -4.76
N TYR A 19 -12.76 -4.61 -3.49
CA TYR A 19 -11.77 -5.07 -2.52
C TYR A 19 -12.18 -6.35 -1.78
N SER A 20 -13.35 -6.91 -2.06
CA SER A 20 -13.78 -8.18 -1.47
C SER A 20 -13.13 -9.40 -2.12
N TRP A 21 -12.52 -9.26 -3.31
CA TRP A 21 -11.79 -10.32 -4.00
C TRP A 21 -10.31 -9.98 -4.21
N PRO A 22 -9.44 -11.00 -4.32
CA PRO A 22 -8.02 -10.78 -4.53
C PRO A 22 -7.72 -10.27 -5.94
N VAL A 23 -6.68 -9.44 -6.08
CA VAL A 23 -6.22 -8.92 -7.38
C VAL A 23 -5.81 -10.05 -8.34
N ILE A 24 -5.29 -11.17 -7.78
CA ILE A 24 -4.92 -12.34 -8.59
C ILE A 24 -6.13 -13.05 -9.21
N GLY A 25 -7.35 -12.78 -8.70
CA GLY A 25 -8.57 -13.45 -9.14
C GLY A 25 -8.69 -14.88 -8.62
N TRP A 26 -9.60 -15.65 -9.23
CA TRP A 26 -9.91 -17.01 -8.88
C TRP A 26 -9.55 -17.96 -10.02
N ILE A 27 -9.19 -19.21 -9.72
CA ILE A 27 -8.87 -20.24 -10.72
C ILE A 27 -10.10 -20.52 -11.59
N GLU A 28 -11.28 -20.55 -10.99
CA GLU A 28 -12.55 -20.77 -11.66
C GLU A 28 -12.84 -19.70 -12.73
N ASP A 29 -12.48 -18.44 -12.47
CA ASP A 29 -12.60 -17.35 -13.45
C ASP A 29 -11.61 -17.53 -14.62
N LEU A 30 -10.40 -18.05 -14.36
CA LEU A 30 -9.40 -18.34 -15.38
C LEU A 30 -9.85 -19.49 -16.30
N ASP A 31 -10.45 -20.53 -15.73
CA ASP A 31 -10.98 -21.67 -16.49
C ASP A 31 -12.14 -21.28 -17.40
N ALA A 32 -12.89 -20.23 -17.01
CA ALA A 32 -14.02 -19.72 -17.79
C ALA A 32 -13.63 -18.65 -18.82
N ALA A 33 -12.46 -18.00 -18.67
CA ALA A 33 -12.04 -16.88 -19.51
C ALA A 33 -11.60 -17.35 -20.92
N GLY A 34 -12.20 -16.75 -21.94
CA GLY A 34 -11.84 -16.99 -23.33
C GLY A 34 -10.96 -15.88 -23.94
N LEU A 35 -10.46 -16.12 -25.14
CA LEU A 35 -9.65 -15.14 -25.87
C LEU A 35 -10.39 -13.80 -26.09
N ASP A 36 -11.70 -13.86 -26.32
CA ASP A 36 -12.50 -12.67 -26.55
C ASP A 36 -12.70 -11.85 -25.28
N ASP A 37 -12.64 -12.46 -24.08
CA ASP A 37 -12.66 -11.74 -22.80
C ASP A 37 -11.38 -10.94 -22.62
N LEU A 38 -10.23 -11.54 -22.94
CA LEU A 38 -8.94 -10.85 -22.96
C LEU A 38 -8.93 -9.68 -23.95
N LYS A 39 -9.42 -9.87 -25.18
CA LYS A 39 -9.49 -8.80 -26.18
C LYS A 39 -10.37 -7.65 -25.68
N ARG A 40 -11.57 -7.94 -25.14
CA ARG A 40 -12.46 -6.94 -24.57
C ARG A 40 -11.81 -6.19 -23.41
N PHE A 41 -11.09 -6.89 -22.54
CA PHE A 41 -10.37 -6.30 -21.42
C PHE A 41 -9.30 -5.31 -21.92
N PHE A 42 -8.45 -5.72 -22.86
CA PHE A 42 -7.42 -4.85 -23.43
C PHE A 42 -8.03 -3.63 -24.14
N LEU A 43 -9.02 -3.83 -24.99
CA LEU A 43 -9.69 -2.73 -25.71
C LEU A 43 -10.34 -1.73 -24.75
N ARG A 44 -10.83 -2.19 -23.61
CA ARG A 44 -11.47 -1.33 -22.62
C ARG A 44 -10.48 -0.53 -21.79
N TRP A 45 -9.38 -1.15 -21.35
CA TRP A 45 -8.53 -0.59 -20.30
C TRP A 45 -7.18 -0.05 -20.80
N TYR A 46 -6.66 -0.56 -21.90
CA TYR A 46 -5.32 -0.25 -22.39
C TYR A 46 -5.30 0.79 -23.50
N GLY A 47 -6.32 1.62 -23.63
CA GLY A 47 -6.29 2.76 -24.55
C GLY A 47 -5.36 3.88 -24.05
N PRO A 48 -4.74 4.68 -24.95
CA PRO A 48 -3.85 5.78 -24.58
C PRO A 48 -4.53 6.85 -23.74
N ASN A 49 -5.85 6.98 -23.82
CA ASN A 49 -6.66 7.87 -22.97
C ASN A 49 -6.81 7.38 -21.52
N ASN A 50 -6.35 6.17 -21.19
CA ASN A 50 -6.32 5.60 -19.84
C ASN A 50 -4.90 5.25 -19.40
N ALA A 51 -3.88 5.79 -20.07
CA ALA A 51 -2.47 5.56 -19.77
C ALA A 51 -1.76 6.87 -19.50
N THR A 52 -0.86 6.86 -18.54
CA THR A 52 0.05 7.96 -18.23
C THR A 52 1.47 7.50 -18.49
N LEU A 53 2.17 8.20 -19.38
CA LEU A 53 3.58 7.97 -19.68
C LEU A 53 4.43 9.03 -18.98
N THR A 54 5.31 8.61 -18.10
CA THR A 54 6.31 9.47 -17.45
C THR A 54 7.71 9.03 -17.86
N ILE A 55 8.52 9.98 -18.29
CA ILE A 55 9.88 9.74 -18.76
C ILE A 55 10.82 10.65 -17.97
N GLY A 56 11.87 10.09 -17.42
CA GLY A 56 12.89 10.83 -16.69
C GLY A 56 14.28 10.25 -16.92
N GLY A 57 15.29 11.09 -16.83
CA GLY A 57 16.69 10.73 -17.05
C GLY A 57 17.46 11.84 -17.77
N ASP A 58 18.61 11.49 -18.32
CA ASP A 58 19.38 12.34 -19.21
C ASP A 58 18.74 12.31 -20.61
N ILE A 59 17.73 13.16 -20.81
CA ILE A 59 16.91 13.20 -22.01
C ILE A 59 16.91 14.59 -22.66
N ASP A 60 16.93 14.62 -24.00
CA ASP A 60 16.52 15.81 -24.73
C ASP A 60 15.00 15.84 -24.84
N ARG A 61 14.38 16.93 -24.39
CA ARG A 61 12.92 17.05 -24.33
C ARG A 61 12.26 17.04 -25.70
N GLU A 62 12.83 17.75 -26.67
CA GLU A 62 12.25 17.89 -28.01
C GLU A 62 12.32 16.57 -28.75
N GLN A 63 13.48 15.94 -28.73
CA GLN A 63 13.68 14.61 -29.31
C GLN A 63 12.79 13.55 -28.65
N THR A 64 12.65 13.60 -27.34
CA THR A 64 11.78 12.65 -26.61
C THR A 64 10.32 12.83 -27.01
N LEU A 65 9.83 14.06 -27.12
CA LEU A 65 8.46 14.33 -27.58
C LEU A 65 8.23 13.90 -29.04
N GLU A 66 9.23 14.07 -29.92
CA GLU A 66 9.16 13.55 -31.28
C GLU A 66 8.98 12.03 -31.29
N TRP A 67 9.77 11.31 -30.49
CA TRP A 67 9.66 9.86 -30.37
C TRP A 67 8.32 9.44 -29.75
N VAL A 68 7.86 10.09 -28.72
CA VAL A 68 6.55 9.81 -28.13
C VAL A 68 5.44 9.97 -29.16
N ASN A 69 5.43 11.08 -29.89
CA ASN A 69 4.46 11.32 -30.96
C ASN A 69 4.56 10.27 -32.08
N ARG A 70 5.77 9.88 -32.45
CA ARG A 70 6.00 8.86 -33.50
C ARG A 70 5.48 7.49 -33.06
N TYR A 71 5.79 7.05 -31.82
CA TYR A 71 5.51 5.68 -31.38
C TYR A 71 4.11 5.52 -30.76
N PHE A 72 3.59 6.53 -30.11
CA PHE A 72 2.30 6.49 -29.41
C PHE A 72 1.19 7.30 -30.08
N GLY A 73 1.54 8.35 -30.82
CA GLY A 73 0.58 9.24 -31.46
C GLY A 73 -0.39 8.54 -32.44
N PRO A 74 0.03 7.55 -33.25
CA PRO A 74 -0.86 6.82 -34.15
C PRO A 74 -1.85 5.88 -33.43
N ILE A 75 -1.64 5.54 -32.16
CA ILE A 75 -2.49 4.60 -31.44
C ILE A 75 -3.88 5.23 -31.23
N PRO A 76 -4.96 4.59 -31.69
CA PRO A 76 -6.29 5.16 -31.57
C PRO A 76 -6.76 5.22 -30.12
N THR A 77 -7.51 6.26 -29.80
CA THR A 77 -8.15 6.44 -28.47
C THR A 77 -9.08 5.27 -28.17
N GLY A 78 -8.97 4.72 -26.97
CA GLY A 78 -9.86 3.71 -26.42
C GLY A 78 -11.21 4.29 -25.95
N PRO A 79 -12.15 3.45 -25.52
CA PRO A 79 -13.40 3.90 -24.92
C PRO A 79 -13.16 4.70 -23.64
N ALA A 80 -14.13 5.54 -23.27
CA ALA A 80 -14.08 6.25 -22.00
C ALA A 80 -14.13 5.25 -20.82
N VAL A 81 -13.27 5.46 -19.83
CA VAL A 81 -13.19 4.65 -18.62
C VAL A 81 -13.90 5.37 -17.48
N ASN A 82 -15.00 4.80 -17.00
CA ASN A 82 -15.68 5.30 -15.81
C ASN A 82 -14.95 4.82 -14.55
N ARG A 83 -14.50 5.75 -13.72
CA ARG A 83 -13.87 5.44 -12.43
C ARG A 83 -14.94 5.19 -11.37
N ILE A 84 -14.75 4.14 -10.58
CA ILE A 84 -15.60 3.83 -9.44
C ILE A 84 -15.38 4.91 -8.37
N GLN A 85 -16.48 5.37 -7.77
CA GLN A 85 -16.41 6.34 -6.66
C GLN A 85 -15.94 5.65 -5.37
N PRO A 86 -15.32 6.41 -4.44
CA PRO A 86 -14.94 5.88 -3.15
C PRO A 86 -16.10 5.22 -2.40
N GLN A 87 -15.84 4.05 -1.81
CA GLN A 87 -16.80 3.23 -1.09
C GLN A 87 -16.16 2.68 0.20
N PRO A 88 -15.98 3.50 1.26
CA PRO A 88 -15.46 3.01 2.53
C PRO A 88 -16.28 1.86 3.09
N GLY A 89 -15.61 0.87 3.69
CA GLY A 89 -16.26 -0.26 4.34
C GLY A 89 -17.17 0.20 5.48
N GLN A 90 -18.24 -0.55 5.71
CA GLN A 90 -19.19 -0.30 6.80
C GLN A 90 -19.54 -1.61 7.49
N ILE A 91 -19.38 -1.65 8.79
CA ILE A 91 -19.80 -2.77 9.65
C ILE A 91 -20.53 -2.21 10.88
N SER A 92 -21.54 -2.90 11.34
CA SER A 92 -22.37 -2.47 12.48
C SER A 92 -22.05 -3.18 13.76
N GLU A 93 -21.34 -4.30 13.70
CA GLU A 93 -20.97 -5.14 14.84
C GLU A 93 -19.62 -5.81 14.64
N ASN A 94 -19.00 -6.30 15.71
CA ASN A 94 -17.76 -7.05 15.61
C ASN A 94 -17.97 -8.38 14.88
N ARG A 95 -17.15 -8.64 13.88
CA ARG A 95 -17.14 -9.87 13.10
C ARG A 95 -15.94 -10.71 13.49
N TYR A 96 -16.17 -11.80 14.21
CA TYR A 96 -15.15 -12.77 14.59
C TYR A 96 -15.05 -13.87 13.54
N VAL A 97 -13.86 -14.03 13.00
CA VAL A 97 -13.57 -14.97 11.91
C VAL A 97 -12.35 -15.81 12.29
N THR A 98 -12.38 -17.09 11.99
CA THR A 98 -11.26 -18.02 12.20
C THR A 98 -10.74 -18.51 10.85
N LEU A 99 -9.43 -18.38 10.65
CA LEU A 99 -8.70 -18.93 9.51
C LEU A 99 -7.73 -20.00 10.00
N GLU A 100 -8.01 -21.25 9.64
CA GLU A 100 -7.03 -22.31 9.78
C GLU A 100 -6.05 -22.26 8.60
N ASP A 101 -4.75 -22.26 8.87
CA ASP A 101 -3.71 -22.15 7.86
C ASP A 101 -2.46 -22.95 8.28
N ASN A 102 -1.58 -23.24 7.34
CA ASN A 102 -0.32 -23.92 7.60
C ASN A 102 0.71 -22.96 8.20
N ILE A 103 0.51 -22.62 9.48
CA ILE A 103 1.35 -21.71 10.24
C ILE A 103 1.84 -22.35 11.54
N HIS A 104 2.97 -21.85 12.06
CA HIS A 104 3.51 -22.29 13.36
C HIS A 104 3.16 -21.33 14.50
N LEU A 105 3.00 -20.05 14.20
CA LEU A 105 2.71 -19.01 15.18
C LEU A 105 1.29 -18.48 14.98
N PRO A 106 0.40 -18.67 15.95
CA PRO A 106 -0.92 -18.08 15.90
C PRO A 106 -0.85 -16.55 15.86
N ALA A 107 -1.85 -15.94 15.21
CA ALA A 107 -1.92 -14.49 15.11
C ALA A 107 -3.36 -14.01 15.21
N VAL A 108 -3.54 -12.79 15.71
CA VAL A 108 -4.81 -12.08 15.66
C VAL A 108 -4.64 -10.78 14.89
N ALA A 109 -5.59 -10.49 14.02
CA ALA A 109 -5.68 -9.23 13.29
C ALA A 109 -7.04 -8.57 13.54
N MET A 110 -7.02 -7.29 13.87
CA MET A 110 -8.23 -6.49 14.10
C MET A 110 -8.27 -5.37 13.06
N LEU A 111 -9.33 -5.32 12.24
CA LEU A 111 -9.43 -4.46 11.08
C LEU A 111 -10.61 -3.52 11.21
N PHE A 112 -10.35 -2.22 11.17
CA PHE A 112 -11.34 -1.15 11.21
C PHE A 112 -11.47 -0.51 9.83
N PRO A 113 -12.68 -0.41 9.25
CA PRO A 113 -12.89 0.40 8.05
C PRO A 113 -12.73 1.87 8.39
N THR A 114 -12.10 2.64 7.49
CA THR A 114 -11.87 4.06 7.71
C THR A 114 -12.37 4.91 6.54
N VAL A 115 -11.52 5.59 5.84
CA VAL A 115 -11.82 6.56 4.78
C VAL A 115 -11.46 6.02 3.38
N TYR A 116 -10.99 6.87 2.49
CA TYR A 116 -10.42 6.55 1.19
C TYR A 116 -9.21 7.44 0.93
N TYR A 117 -8.40 7.11 -0.08
CA TYR A 117 -7.18 7.83 -0.43
C TYR A 117 -7.44 9.33 -0.65
N ARG A 118 -6.63 10.17 -0.02
CA ARG A 118 -6.73 11.65 0.03
C ARG A 118 -8.00 12.21 0.66
N HIS A 119 -8.75 11.41 1.41
CA HIS A 119 -9.76 11.98 2.29
C HIS A 119 -9.11 12.90 3.33
N PRO A 120 -9.76 14.02 3.75
CA PRO A 120 -9.18 14.93 4.77
C PRO A 120 -8.78 14.24 6.09
N ASP A 121 -9.48 13.16 6.46
CA ASP A 121 -9.21 12.40 7.68
C ASP A 121 -8.06 11.35 7.52
N GLU A 122 -7.50 11.14 6.32
CA GLU A 122 -6.45 10.13 6.07
C GLU A 122 -5.15 10.44 6.85
N ALA A 123 -4.52 11.58 6.62
CA ALA A 123 -3.25 11.94 7.27
C ALA A 123 -3.36 12.01 8.82
N PRO A 124 -4.45 12.54 9.42
CA PRO A 124 -4.68 12.43 10.86
C PRO A 124 -4.80 10.98 11.37
N LEU A 125 -5.42 10.05 10.59
CA LEU A 125 -5.46 8.63 10.92
C LEU A 125 -4.09 7.96 10.84
N ASP A 126 -3.27 8.35 9.86
CA ASP A 126 -1.88 7.87 9.75
C ASP A 126 -1.04 8.31 10.97
N ALA A 127 -1.28 9.52 11.46
CA ALA A 127 -0.64 10.00 12.70
C ALA A 127 -1.04 9.15 13.91
N ALA A 128 -2.33 8.83 14.06
CA ALA A 128 -2.81 7.94 15.11
C ALA A 128 -2.20 6.53 14.99
N ALA A 129 -2.19 5.96 13.77
CA ALA A 129 -1.59 4.65 13.50
C ALA A 129 -0.09 4.61 13.85
N LYS A 130 0.63 5.70 13.60
CA LYS A 130 2.06 5.83 13.94
C LYS A 130 2.30 5.66 15.44
N VAL A 131 1.53 6.33 16.26
CA VAL A 131 1.66 6.26 17.73
C VAL A 131 1.21 4.90 18.23
N LEU A 132 0.10 4.38 17.70
CA LEU A 132 -0.46 3.10 18.12
C LEU A 132 0.46 1.92 17.85
N GLY A 133 1.08 1.83 16.64
CA GLY A 133 1.75 0.59 16.30
C GLY A 133 2.89 0.65 15.27
N VAL A 134 3.42 1.85 14.89
CA VAL A 134 4.51 1.92 13.92
C VAL A 134 5.86 2.16 14.61
N GLY A 135 6.71 1.12 14.60
CA GLY A 135 8.07 1.18 15.14
C GLY A 135 8.15 0.87 16.63
N ARG A 136 9.39 0.85 17.15
CA ARG A 136 9.69 0.37 18.52
C ARG A 136 9.19 1.28 19.64
N ALA A 137 8.89 2.54 19.34
CA ALA A 137 8.38 3.51 20.30
C ALA A 137 6.84 3.51 20.39
N SER A 138 6.15 2.71 19.57
CA SER A 138 4.69 2.63 19.55
C SER A 138 4.13 1.87 20.75
N LEU A 139 2.90 2.22 21.13
CA LEU A 139 2.23 1.65 22.31
C LEU A 139 2.09 0.12 22.21
N LEU A 140 1.63 -0.38 21.06
CA LEU A 140 1.41 -1.80 20.87
C LEU A 140 2.73 -2.60 20.91
N TYR A 141 3.81 -2.04 20.34
CA TYR A 141 5.13 -2.67 20.39
C TYR A 141 5.65 -2.76 21.84
N GLN A 142 5.54 -1.67 22.58
CA GLN A 142 6.00 -1.65 23.99
C GLN A 142 5.20 -2.62 24.86
N ARG A 143 3.87 -2.67 24.68
CA ARG A 143 2.97 -3.54 25.45
C ARG A 143 3.21 -5.03 25.17
N LEU A 144 3.47 -5.41 23.92
CA LEU A 144 3.45 -6.81 23.51
C LEU A 144 4.82 -7.38 23.12
N VAL A 145 5.61 -6.64 22.31
CA VAL A 145 6.88 -7.16 21.81
C VAL A 145 8.01 -6.97 22.82
N GLN A 146 8.10 -5.77 23.40
CA GLN A 146 9.12 -5.47 24.40
C GLN A 146 8.99 -6.32 25.66
N THR A 147 7.79 -6.73 26.01
CA THR A 147 7.47 -7.59 27.16
C THR A 147 7.60 -9.09 26.83
N GLY A 148 7.87 -9.45 25.58
CA GLY A 148 7.99 -10.85 25.14
C GLY A 148 6.66 -11.59 24.95
N ARG A 149 5.52 -10.92 25.07
CA ARG A 149 4.17 -11.50 24.88
C ARG A 149 3.91 -11.86 23.41
N ALA A 150 4.40 -11.05 22.48
CA ALA A 150 4.29 -11.27 21.04
C ALA A 150 5.66 -11.27 20.36
N VAL A 151 5.78 -12.02 19.26
CA VAL A 151 6.94 -12.00 18.36
C VAL A 151 6.94 -10.74 17.51
N SER A 152 5.75 -10.30 17.11
CA SER A 152 5.54 -9.08 16.33
C SER A 152 4.19 -8.48 16.66
N ALA A 153 4.15 -7.15 16.72
CA ALA A 153 2.92 -6.40 16.88
C ALA A 153 3.06 -5.04 16.15
N TYR A 154 2.09 -4.70 15.33
CA TYR A 154 2.11 -3.45 14.58
C TYR A 154 0.71 -2.97 14.21
N VAL A 155 0.60 -1.69 13.88
CA VAL A 155 -0.59 -1.08 13.29
C VAL A 155 -0.22 -0.52 11.92
N SER A 156 -1.11 -0.70 10.96
CA SER A 156 -0.99 -0.08 9.63
C SER A 156 -2.31 0.58 9.24
N HIS A 157 -2.24 1.75 8.64
CA HIS A 157 -3.38 2.37 7.99
C HIS A 157 -3.15 2.29 6.48
N ALA A 158 -3.80 1.33 5.83
CA ALA A 158 -3.63 1.06 4.41
C ALA A 158 -4.70 1.80 3.62
N CYS A 159 -4.28 2.81 2.86
CA CYS A 159 -5.17 3.61 2.03
C CYS A 159 -5.06 3.25 0.56
N ARG A 160 -6.22 2.98 -0.04
CA ARG A 160 -6.41 2.70 -1.46
C ARG A 160 -7.48 3.61 -2.03
N GLN A 161 -7.60 3.66 -3.34
CA GLN A 161 -8.47 4.60 -4.05
C GLN A 161 -9.91 4.61 -3.54
N LEU A 162 -10.52 3.44 -3.29
CA LEU A 162 -11.93 3.33 -2.95
C LEU A 162 -12.18 3.29 -1.45
N ALA A 163 -11.27 2.75 -0.67
CA ALA A 163 -11.41 2.58 0.78
C ALA A 163 -10.07 2.37 1.45
N CYS A 164 -10.01 2.73 2.73
CA CYS A 164 -8.88 2.50 3.62
C CYS A 164 -9.31 1.65 4.82
N GLU A 165 -8.37 0.98 5.43
CA GLU A 165 -8.57 0.25 6.67
C GLU A 165 -7.39 0.44 7.63
N MET A 166 -7.68 0.49 8.92
CA MET A 166 -6.66 0.44 9.97
C MET A 166 -6.62 -0.97 10.56
N ALA A 167 -5.46 -1.62 10.43
CA ALA A 167 -5.23 -2.99 10.88
C ALA A 167 -4.27 -3.01 12.06
N PHE A 168 -4.68 -3.65 13.15
CA PHE A 168 -3.82 -4.06 14.26
C PHE A 168 -3.49 -5.52 14.07
N VAL A 169 -2.22 -5.88 14.06
CA VAL A 169 -1.76 -7.26 13.83
C VAL A 169 -0.81 -7.66 14.94
N VAL A 170 -1.08 -8.81 15.56
CA VAL A 170 -0.24 -9.38 16.61
C VAL A 170 0.05 -10.83 16.29
N ILE A 171 1.33 -11.19 16.21
CA ILE A 171 1.79 -12.57 16.11
C ILE A 171 2.22 -13.01 17.50
N GLN A 172 1.48 -13.95 18.06
CA GLN A 172 1.67 -14.47 19.40
C GLN A 172 3.06 -15.09 19.57
N ASN A 173 3.65 -14.91 20.75
CA ASN A 173 4.79 -15.69 21.19
C ASN A 173 4.30 -16.92 21.99
N PRO A 174 4.42 -18.15 21.47
CA PRO A 174 3.95 -19.34 22.18
C PRO A 174 4.62 -19.54 23.54
N ALA A 175 5.84 -19.02 23.71
CA ALA A 175 6.57 -19.11 24.98
C ALA A 175 5.99 -18.21 26.08
N SER A 176 5.12 -17.25 25.76
CA SER A 176 4.43 -16.41 26.76
C SER A 176 3.36 -17.19 27.55
N GLY A 177 2.83 -18.26 26.96
CA GLY A 177 1.70 -19.01 27.52
C GLY A 177 0.35 -18.33 27.39
N GLU A 178 0.28 -17.14 26.79
CA GLU A 178 -0.94 -16.39 26.58
C GLU A 178 -1.73 -16.86 25.34
N SER A 179 -3.04 -16.65 25.35
CA SER A 179 -3.97 -16.99 24.28
C SER A 179 -4.14 -15.87 23.25
N LEU A 180 -4.76 -16.15 22.09
CA LEU A 180 -5.16 -15.10 21.14
C LEU A 180 -6.24 -14.17 21.72
N ALA A 181 -7.07 -14.63 22.65
CA ALA A 181 -8.03 -13.78 23.35
C ALA A 181 -7.32 -12.71 24.22
N GLU A 182 -6.23 -13.08 24.89
CA GLU A 182 -5.40 -12.12 25.64
C GLU A 182 -4.65 -11.15 24.71
N MET A 183 -4.27 -11.60 23.50
CA MET A 183 -3.69 -10.71 22.47
C MET A 183 -4.74 -9.71 21.95
N GLU A 184 -5.97 -10.15 21.67
CA GLU A 184 -7.09 -9.28 21.30
C GLU A 184 -7.35 -8.25 22.39
N GLN A 185 -7.43 -8.69 23.63
CA GLN A 185 -7.63 -7.82 24.78
C GLN A 185 -6.52 -6.77 24.91
N ALA A 186 -5.26 -7.16 24.70
CA ALA A 186 -4.14 -6.23 24.73
C ALA A 186 -4.19 -5.16 23.60
N ILE A 187 -4.75 -5.51 22.42
CA ILE A 187 -5.03 -4.51 21.37
C ILE A 187 -6.08 -3.51 21.87
N ARG A 188 -7.18 -3.98 22.48
CA ARG A 188 -8.25 -3.10 23.01
C ARG A 188 -7.73 -2.19 24.12
N GLU A 189 -6.97 -2.72 25.05
CA GLU A 189 -6.30 -1.93 26.10
C GLU A 189 -5.32 -0.89 25.53
N THR A 190 -4.66 -1.18 24.42
CA THR A 190 -3.80 -0.21 23.74
C THR A 190 -4.63 0.91 23.09
N ILE A 191 -5.79 0.59 22.54
CA ILE A 191 -6.75 1.57 22.00
C ILE A 191 -7.27 2.48 23.13
N ASP A 192 -7.64 1.90 24.28
CA ASP A 192 -8.13 2.63 25.45
C ASP A 192 -7.04 3.52 26.06
N GLU A 193 -5.80 3.00 26.20
CA GLU A 193 -4.65 3.79 26.65
C GLU A 193 -4.39 4.98 25.71
N PHE A 194 -4.48 4.77 24.40
CA PHE A 194 -4.31 5.87 23.44
C PHE A 194 -5.44 6.89 23.51
N ALA A 195 -6.68 6.45 23.77
CA ALA A 195 -7.82 7.36 23.99
C ALA A 195 -7.60 8.30 25.18
N GLU A 196 -7.01 7.80 26.26
CA GLU A 196 -6.69 8.56 27.47
C GLU A 196 -5.44 9.42 27.30
N ARG A 197 -4.35 8.83 26.77
CA ARG A 197 -3.05 9.49 26.63
C ARG A 197 -3.06 10.58 25.57
N GLY A 198 -3.71 10.30 24.45
CA GLY A 198 -3.69 11.13 23.24
C GLY A 198 -2.35 11.14 22.50
N VAL A 199 -2.27 12.02 21.51
CA VAL A 199 -1.05 12.35 20.76
C VAL A 199 -0.35 13.53 21.44
N ASN A 200 0.93 13.37 21.77
CA ASN A 200 1.74 14.46 22.31
C ASN A 200 2.57 15.15 21.20
N ASP A 201 3.29 16.23 21.55
CA ASP A 201 4.07 17.00 20.58
C ASP A 201 5.23 16.22 19.98
N ASP A 202 5.89 15.35 20.76
CA ASP A 202 6.99 14.50 20.30
C ASP A 202 6.48 13.43 19.31
N ASP A 203 5.31 12.83 19.58
CA ASP A 203 4.66 11.88 18.68
C ASP A 203 4.36 12.51 17.32
N LEU A 204 3.77 13.73 17.34
CA LEU A 204 3.40 14.45 16.13
C LEU A 204 4.65 14.87 15.34
N GLN A 205 5.67 15.38 16.02
CA GLN A 205 6.92 15.76 15.38
C GLN A 205 7.62 14.56 14.73
N LYS A 206 7.66 13.40 15.39
CA LYS A 206 8.21 12.15 14.83
C LYS A 206 7.40 11.63 13.64
N PHE A 207 6.10 11.81 13.67
CA PHE A 207 5.24 11.45 12.54
C PHE A 207 5.55 12.33 11.31
N ILE A 208 5.52 13.66 11.46
CA ILE A 208 5.77 14.61 10.38
C ILE A 208 7.18 14.42 9.81
N ALA A 209 8.21 14.42 10.66
CA ALA A 209 9.60 14.24 10.24
C ALA A 209 9.83 12.88 9.54
N GLY A 210 9.18 11.83 10.02
CA GLY A 210 9.24 10.50 9.37
C GLY A 210 8.62 10.51 7.98
N PHE A 211 7.49 11.17 7.80
CA PHE A 211 6.83 11.32 6.50
C PHE A 211 7.69 12.15 5.53
N GLU A 212 8.15 13.34 5.97
CA GLU A 212 9.02 14.21 5.18
C GLU A 212 10.29 13.49 4.71
N SER A 213 10.97 12.80 5.63
CA SER A 213 12.16 12.02 5.32
C SER A 213 11.86 10.93 4.27
N GLY A 214 10.76 10.19 4.45
CA GLY A 214 10.33 9.17 3.50
C GLY A 214 10.10 9.72 2.09
N GLN A 215 9.44 10.86 1.97
CA GLN A 215 9.20 11.54 0.70
C GLN A 215 10.50 12.00 0.04
N ILE A 216 11.40 12.65 0.80
CA ILE A 216 12.68 13.13 0.29
C ILE A 216 13.53 11.95 -0.20
N PHE A 217 13.66 10.88 0.59
CA PHE A 217 14.40 9.69 0.19
C PHE A 217 13.76 8.98 -1.01
N GLY A 218 12.42 8.94 -1.09
CA GLY A 218 11.69 8.38 -2.22
C GLY A 218 11.97 9.10 -3.55
N MET A 219 12.32 10.39 -3.50
CA MET A 219 12.62 11.23 -4.68
C MET A 219 14.11 11.31 -5.04
N GLN A 220 14.99 10.56 -4.38
CA GLN A 220 16.45 10.59 -4.70
C GLN A 220 16.78 10.00 -6.07
N SER A 221 16.02 9.02 -6.53
CA SER A 221 16.28 8.37 -7.82
C SER A 221 15.38 8.90 -8.93
N VAL A 222 15.84 8.81 -10.17
CA VAL A 222 15.02 9.10 -11.36
C VAL A 222 13.75 8.25 -11.35
N SER A 223 13.88 6.95 -11.04
CA SER A 223 12.73 6.04 -10.91
C SER A 223 11.73 6.53 -9.87
N GLY A 224 12.18 6.95 -8.68
CA GLY A 224 11.31 7.49 -7.64
C GLY A 224 10.58 8.76 -8.11
N LYS A 225 11.28 9.68 -8.78
CA LYS A 225 10.70 10.92 -9.32
C LYS A 225 9.59 10.62 -10.34
N VAL A 226 9.87 9.78 -11.35
CA VAL A 226 8.87 9.46 -12.40
C VAL A 226 7.71 8.65 -11.85
N THR A 227 7.94 7.75 -10.90
CA THR A 227 6.87 6.97 -10.25
C THR A 227 5.94 7.88 -9.46
N ASN A 228 6.46 8.83 -8.67
CA ASN A 228 5.65 9.79 -7.92
C ASN A 228 4.82 10.69 -8.85
N LEU A 229 5.40 11.17 -9.96
CA LEU A 229 4.66 11.97 -10.95
C LEU A 229 3.55 11.17 -11.61
N ALA A 230 3.83 9.92 -12.03
CA ALA A 230 2.84 9.03 -12.62
C ALA A 230 1.70 8.73 -11.64
N PHE A 231 2.03 8.45 -10.38
CA PHE A 231 1.06 8.19 -9.34
C PHE A 231 0.15 9.40 -9.09
N ALA A 232 0.74 10.60 -8.98
CA ALA A 232 0.00 11.83 -8.79
C ALA A 232 -0.95 12.12 -9.96
N GLU A 233 -0.51 11.91 -11.21
CA GLU A 233 -1.39 12.07 -12.38
C GLU A 233 -2.53 11.04 -12.37
N VAL A 234 -2.23 9.76 -12.19
CA VAL A 234 -3.23 8.68 -12.28
C VAL A 234 -4.29 8.77 -11.18
N TYR A 235 -3.88 9.07 -9.95
CA TYR A 235 -4.78 9.03 -8.80
C TYR A 235 -5.36 10.39 -8.41
N ASN A 236 -4.65 11.49 -8.69
CA ASN A 236 -5.06 12.83 -8.29
C ASN A 236 -5.48 13.68 -9.51
N GLY A 237 -5.13 13.27 -10.74
CA GLY A 237 -5.40 14.02 -11.96
C GLY A 237 -4.49 15.26 -12.16
N ASP A 238 -3.46 15.43 -11.34
CA ASP A 238 -2.48 16.52 -11.45
C ASP A 238 -1.11 16.06 -10.91
N PRO A 239 -0.06 15.97 -11.75
CA PRO A 239 1.26 15.56 -11.34
C PRO A 239 1.91 16.52 -10.32
N LYS A 240 1.47 17.77 -10.23
CA LYS A 240 1.95 18.74 -9.24
C LYS A 240 1.61 18.32 -7.82
N THR A 241 0.56 17.52 -7.63
CA THR A 241 0.18 17.00 -6.31
C THR A 241 1.16 16.03 -5.71
N ALA A 242 2.19 15.60 -6.45
CA ALA A 242 3.28 14.78 -5.92
C ALA A 242 4.01 15.42 -4.72
N THR A 243 3.98 16.76 -4.61
CA THR A 243 4.57 17.51 -3.49
C THR A 243 3.57 18.01 -2.46
N ASP A 244 2.27 18.02 -2.78
CA ASP A 244 1.22 18.54 -1.90
C ASP A 244 1.08 17.76 -0.60
N ASP A 245 1.43 16.47 -0.62
CA ASP A 245 1.34 15.62 0.55
C ASP A 245 2.32 16.05 1.66
N LEU A 246 3.46 16.67 1.34
CA LEU A 246 4.34 17.27 2.35
C LEU A 246 3.60 18.35 3.16
N GLU A 247 2.86 19.22 2.48
CA GLU A 247 2.08 20.26 3.14
C GLU A 247 0.89 19.68 3.89
N ARG A 248 0.18 18.70 3.31
CA ARG A 248 -0.98 18.04 3.92
C ARG A 248 -0.61 17.32 5.21
N TYR A 249 0.47 16.56 5.21
CA TYR A 249 0.96 15.85 6.39
C TYR A 249 1.62 16.79 7.42
N GLY A 250 2.31 17.81 6.96
CA GLY A 250 2.92 18.83 7.82
C GLY A 250 1.93 19.69 8.60
N LYS A 251 0.66 19.76 8.14
CA LYS A 251 -0.41 20.52 8.81
C LYS A 251 -1.23 19.70 9.80
N VAL A 252 -1.01 18.40 9.91
CA VAL A 252 -1.76 17.55 10.85
C VAL A 252 -1.57 18.03 12.28
N THR A 253 -2.68 18.13 13.01
CA THR A 253 -2.70 18.53 14.41
C THR A 253 -3.04 17.35 15.34
N LYS A 254 -2.68 17.47 16.62
CA LYS A 254 -3.03 16.50 17.66
C LYS A 254 -4.55 16.32 17.77
N ASP A 255 -5.29 17.43 17.71
CA ASP A 255 -6.75 17.42 17.83
C ASP A 255 -7.42 16.69 16.66
N GLU A 256 -6.90 16.87 15.43
CA GLU A 256 -7.39 16.14 14.25
C GLU A 256 -7.09 14.65 14.34
N ALA A 257 -5.89 14.26 14.79
CA ALA A 257 -5.54 12.86 15.01
C ALA A 257 -6.48 12.21 16.04
N MET A 258 -6.73 12.88 17.16
CA MET A 258 -7.64 12.36 18.20
C MET A 258 -9.10 12.38 17.75
N ARG A 259 -9.55 13.40 17.04
CA ARG A 259 -10.90 13.46 16.48
C ARG A 259 -11.16 12.29 15.52
N THR A 260 -10.21 12.02 14.61
CA THR A 260 -10.34 10.92 13.64
C THR A 260 -10.25 9.55 14.31
N PHE A 261 -9.33 9.37 15.25
CA PHE A 261 -9.26 8.16 16.06
C PHE A 261 -10.60 7.85 16.76
N ARG A 262 -11.20 8.82 17.45
CA ARG A 262 -12.51 8.64 18.08
C ARG A 262 -13.63 8.35 17.08
N LYS A 263 -13.56 8.94 15.90
CA LYS A 263 -14.57 8.74 14.87
C LYS A 263 -14.54 7.35 14.25
N TYR A 264 -13.35 6.76 14.05
CA TYR A 264 -13.19 5.55 13.25
C TYR A 264 -12.70 4.33 14.02
N ILE A 265 -12.11 4.48 15.21
CA ILE A 265 -11.44 3.39 15.92
C ILE A 265 -12.03 3.19 17.33
N GLU A 266 -12.05 4.24 18.16
CA GLU A 266 -12.49 4.15 19.57
C GLU A 266 -13.94 3.68 19.65
N GLY A 267 -14.16 2.52 20.29
CA GLY A 267 -15.50 1.95 20.46
C GLY A 267 -16.19 1.52 19.16
N LYS A 268 -15.46 1.45 18.04
CA LYS A 268 -16.04 1.06 16.73
C LYS A 268 -15.97 -0.45 16.53
N PRO A 269 -16.92 -1.00 15.76
CA PRO A 269 -16.86 -2.40 15.37
C PRO A 269 -15.69 -2.69 14.44
N SER A 270 -15.18 -3.91 14.50
CA SER A 270 -14.04 -4.37 13.72
C SER A 270 -14.24 -5.80 13.22
N VAL A 271 -13.51 -6.17 12.17
CA VAL A 271 -13.31 -7.57 11.80
C VAL A 271 -12.12 -8.08 12.61
N VAL A 272 -12.33 -9.11 13.43
CA VAL A 272 -11.31 -9.78 14.24
C VAL A 272 -11.03 -11.14 13.63
N LEU A 273 -9.87 -11.28 13.00
CA LEU A 273 -9.42 -12.53 12.38
C LEU A 273 -8.42 -13.23 13.29
N SER A 274 -8.78 -14.43 13.74
CA SER A 274 -7.84 -15.36 14.36
C SER A 274 -7.24 -16.26 13.29
N ILE A 275 -5.91 -16.28 13.18
CA ILE A 275 -5.17 -17.16 12.28
C ILE A 275 -4.54 -18.23 13.15
N VAL A 276 -4.96 -19.48 12.96
CA VAL A 276 -4.57 -20.61 13.80
C VAL A 276 -3.99 -21.75 12.98
N PRO A 277 -3.15 -22.62 13.57
CA PRO A 277 -2.69 -23.82 12.87
C PRO A 277 -3.85 -24.73 12.48
N ASN A 278 -3.72 -25.43 11.35
CA ASN A 278 -4.71 -26.40 10.89
C ASN A 278 -5.10 -27.41 11.99
N GLY A 279 -6.40 -27.65 12.16
CA GLY A 279 -6.96 -28.54 13.16
C GLY A 279 -6.96 -28.00 14.60
N LYS A 280 -6.74 -26.67 14.78
CA LYS A 280 -6.74 -26.02 16.10
C LYS A 280 -7.64 -24.77 16.16
N PRO A 281 -8.90 -24.86 15.72
CA PRO A 281 -9.82 -23.71 15.73
C PRO A 281 -10.12 -23.21 17.15
N GLU A 282 -9.93 -24.06 18.18
CA GLU A 282 -10.10 -23.71 19.59
C GLU A 282 -9.11 -22.64 20.10
N LEU A 283 -8.03 -22.39 19.36
CA LEU A 283 -7.08 -21.32 19.68
C LEU A 283 -7.56 -19.93 19.24
N ALA A 284 -8.69 -19.84 18.55
CA ALA A 284 -9.26 -18.54 18.14
C ALA A 284 -9.54 -17.64 19.35
N ALA A 285 -9.37 -16.34 19.16
CA ALA A 285 -9.61 -15.35 20.21
C ALA A 285 -11.04 -15.38 20.73
N GLN A 286 -11.99 -15.54 19.82
CA GLN A 286 -13.42 -15.67 20.12
C GLN A 286 -14.06 -16.68 19.19
N PRO A 287 -15.21 -17.28 19.56
CA PRO A 287 -16.00 -18.12 18.65
C PRO A 287 -16.39 -17.33 17.40
N GLN A 288 -16.30 -17.97 16.25
CA GLN A 288 -16.71 -17.35 15.00
C GLN A 288 -18.20 -17.00 15.02
N ASN A 289 -18.54 -15.75 14.72
CA ASN A 289 -19.91 -15.26 14.65
C ASN A 289 -20.31 -14.73 13.27
N PHE A 290 -19.36 -14.68 12.33
CA PHE A 290 -19.57 -14.12 11.00
C PHE A 290 -18.96 -15.00 9.91
N ASP A 291 -19.68 -15.11 8.78
CA ASP A 291 -19.21 -15.74 7.57
C ASP A 291 -19.58 -14.84 6.39
N PHE A 292 -18.61 -14.44 5.58
CA PHE A 292 -18.82 -13.60 4.40
C PHE A 292 -19.86 -14.17 3.43
N ARG A 293 -20.05 -15.50 3.40
CA ARG A 293 -21.08 -16.17 2.59
C ARG A 293 -22.51 -15.80 3.01
N SER A 294 -22.70 -15.24 4.22
CA SER A 294 -23.99 -14.72 4.66
C SER A 294 -24.33 -13.36 4.01
N MET A 295 -23.32 -12.66 3.47
CA MET A 295 -23.54 -11.48 2.66
C MET A 295 -24.03 -11.94 1.29
N VAL A 296 -25.29 -11.63 0.97
CA VAL A 296 -25.90 -12.05 -0.30
C VAL A 296 -25.15 -11.40 -1.45
N ALA A 297 -24.38 -12.19 -2.19
CA ALA A 297 -23.90 -11.74 -3.48
C ALA A 297 -25.11 -11.55 -4.40
N PRO A 298 -25.20 -10.44 -5.16
CA PRO A 298 -26.15 -10.39 -6.26
C PRO A 298 -25.88 -11.61 -7.13
N VAL A 299 -26.96 -12.35 -7.46
CA VAL A 299 -26.86 -13.53 -8.32
C VAL A 299 -26.15 -13.07 -9.59
N ARG A 300 -24.87 -13.40 -9.75
CA ARG A 300 -24.22 -13.31 -11.04
C ARG A 300 -25.00 -14.29 -11.92
N ASN A 301 -25.78 -13.76 -12.83
CA ASN A 301 -26.29 -14.56 -13.93
C ASN A 301 -25.06 -15.01 -14.72
N GLU A 302 -24.57 -16.20 -14.43
CA GLU A 302 -23.38 -16.80 -15.07
C GLU A 302 -23.55 -16.94 -16.61
N SER A 303 -24.77 -16.74 -17.12
CA SER A 303 -25.07 -16.80 -18.54
C SER A 303 -25.06 -15.46 -19.29
N ALA A 304 -24.81 -14.36 -18.62
CA ALA A 304 -24.72 -13.06 -19.29
C ALA A 304 -23.32 -12.48 -19.09
N ALA A 305 -22.39 -12.78 -20.00
CA ALA A 305 -21.36 -11.82 -20.30
C ALA A 305 -22.06 -10.46 -20.43
N PRO A 306 -21.62 -9.37 -19.73
CA PRO A 306 -22.24 -8.08 -19.88
C PRO A 306 -22.35 -7.80 -21.39
N PRO A 307 -23.50 -7.39 -21.88
CA PRO A 307 -23.65 -7.10 -23.29
C PRO A 307 -22.50 -6.17 -23.69
N PRO A 308 -21.85 -6.39 -24.83
CA PRO A 308 -20.78 -5.52 -25.28
C PRO A 308 -21.30 -4.10 -25.17
N ALA A 309 -20.56 -3.23 -24.48
CA ALA A 309 -20.97 -1.83 -24.34
C ALA A 309 -21.28 -1.32 -25.76
N PRO A 310 -22.44 -0.67 -25.99
CA PRO A 310 -22.77 -0.16 -27.30
C PRO A 310 -21.60 0.69 -27.79
N GLY A 311 -20.99 0.31 -28.92
CA GLY A 311 -19.84 1.00 -29.47
C GLY A 311 -18.47 0.46 -29.01
N ALA A 312 -18.38 -0.79 -28.50
CA ALA A 312 -17.08 -1.42 -28.31
C ALA A 312 -16.28 -1.34 -29.62
N PRO A 313 -15.08 -0.71 -29.64
CA PRO A 313 -14.34 -0.56 -30.87
C PRO A 313 -13.94 -1.94 -31.41
N GLU A 314 -14.20 -2.18 -32.68
CA GLU A 314 -13.65 -3.34 -33.36
C GLU A 314 -12.11 -3.27 -33.29
N LEU A 315 -11.46 -4.43 -33.19
CA LEU A 315 -10.00 -4.52 -33.33
C LEU A 315 -9.62 -3.90 -34.68
N ARG A 316 -9.00 -2.73 -34.63
CA ARG A 316 -8.51 -2.04 -35.83
C ARG A 316 -7.02 -2.20 -35.90
N THR A 317 -6.54 -2.60 -37.07
CA THR A 317 -5.14 -2.41 -37.48
C THR A 317 -5.03 -0.97 -37.99
N TRP A 318 -4.01 -0.24 -37.54
CA TRP A 318 -3.66 1.06 -38.12
C TRP A 318 -2.33 0.96 -38.87
N GLU A 319 -2.17 1.81 -39.88
CA GLU A 319 -0.91 1.90 -40.59
C GLU A 319 0.07 2.78 -39.84
N ASP A 320 1.22 2.24 -39.50
CA ASP A 320 2.34 2.99 -38.95
C ASP A 320 3.26 3.52 -40.05
N SER A 321 3.92 4.63 -39.79
CA SER A 321 4.96 5.17 -40.64
C SER A 321 6.28 4.40 -40.54
N PHE A 322 6.34 3.36 -39.71
CA PHE A 322 7.53 2.54 -39.45
C PHE A 322 7.13 1.10 -39.09
N ASP A 323 8.04 0.16 -39.28
CA ASP A 323 7.86 -1.25 -38.94
C ASP A 323 8.13 -1.46 -37.45
N ARG A 324 7.10 -1.78 -36.64
CA ARG A 324 7.21 -2.05 -35.20
C ARG A 324 7.90 -3.36 -34.86
N SER A 325 8.08 -4.27 -35.83
CA SER A 325 8.83 -5.52 -35.64
C SER A 325 10.35 -5.29 -35.62
N VAL A 326 10.80 -4.14 -36.15
CA VAL A 326 12.21 -3.78 -36.18
C VAL A 326 12.58 -3.02 -34.91
N GLN A 327 13.38 -3.67 -34.04
CA GLN A 327 13.90 -3.03 -32.86
C GLN A 327 14.87 -1.89 -33.21
N PRO A 328 14.73 -0.69 -32.61
CA PRO A 328 15.69 0.38 -32.80
C PRO A 328 17.12 -0.05 -32.42
N ILE A 329 18.10 0.35 -33.23
CA ILE A 329 19.51 0.09 -32.91
C ILE A 329 19.90 0.99 -31.71
N PRO A 330 20.54 0.43 -30.67
CA PRO A 330 20.99 1.25 -29.54
C PRO A 330 22.02 2.28 -30.00
N GLY A 331 21.93 3.46 -29.44
CA GLY A 331 22.93 4.51 -29.65
C GLY A 331 24.28 4.17 -28.98
N ILE A 332 25.24 5.09 -29.10
CA ILE A 332 26.52 4.99 -28.42
C ILE A 332 26.26 5.06 -26.88
N ASN A 333 26.81 4.12 -26.13
CA ASN A 333 26.71 4.15 -24.70
C ASN A 333 27.28 5.46 -24.13
N PRO A 334 26.57 6.18 -23.26
CA PRO A 334 27.10 7.38 -22.65
C PRO A 334 28.32 7.06 -21.80
N VAL A 335 29.30 7.97 -21.83
CA VAL A 335 30.44 7.91 -20.91
C VAL A 335 29.97 8.47 -19.56
N VAL A 336 30.12 7.67 -18.50
CA VAL A 336 29.76 8.11 -17.15
C VAL A 336 30.99 8.76 -16.52
N ASP A 337 30.93 10.08 -16.30
CA ASP A 337 31.91 10.78 -15.49
C ASP A 337 31.57 10.57 -14.00
N LEU A 338 32.51 9.95 -13.27
CA LEU A 338 32.34 9.79 -11.84
C LEU A 338 32.56 11.16 -11.14
N PRO A 339 31.73 11.50 -10.17
CA PRO A 339 31.95 12.73 -9.40
C PRO A 339 33.27 12.65 -8.63
N PRO A 340 33.88 13.79 -8.29
CA PRO A 340 35.13 13.82 -7.53
C PRO A 340 34.95 13.16 -6.17
N ILE A 341 35.85 12.23 -5.85
CA ILE A 341 35.85 11.51 -4.58
C ILE A 341 36.84 12.21 -3.64
N TRP A 342 36.37 12.61 -2.46
CA TRP A 342 37.25 13.03 -1.37
C TRP A 342 37.78 11.79 -0.68
N ASP A 343 39.10 11.73 -0.53
CA ASP A 343 39.80 10.64 0.13
C ASP A 343 40.75 11.22 1.17
N THR A 344 40.52 10.93 2.44
CA THR A 344 41.38 11.39 3.53
C THR A 344 41.42 10.36 4.65
N THR A 345 42.49 10.40 5.44
CA THR A 345 42.63 9.55 6.62
C THR A 345 42.61 10.39 7.88
N LEU A 346 41.70 10.05 8.78
CA LEU A 346 41.61 10.72 10.09
C LEU A 346 42.80 10.36 11.00
N THR A 347 43.01 11.14 12.05
CA THR A 347 44.13 10.92 13.01
C THR A 347 44.08 9.58 13.73
N ASN A 348 42.93 8.98 13.84
CA ASN A 348 42.68 7.65 14.40
C ASN A 348 42.90 6.48 13.41
N GLY A 349 43.33 6.79 12.17
CA GLY A 349 43.54 5.78 11.11
C GLY A 349 42.30 5.44 10.29
N THR A 350 41.13 6.01 10.58
CA THR A 350 39.90 5.78 9.77
C THR A 350 40.01 6.46 8.41
N ARG A 351 39.89 5.69 7.33
CA ARG A 351 39.81 6.22 5.98
C ARG A 351 38.39 6.74 5.72
N LEU A 352 38.27 7.99 5.30
CA LEU A 352 37.01 8.64 4.94
C LEU A 352 36.97 8.87 3.43
N LEU A 353 35.94 8.33 2.79
CA LEU A 353 35.62 8.59 1.39
C LEU A 353 34.30 9.35 1.34
N ALA A 354 34.23 10.43 0.57
CA ALA A 354 33.00 11.18 0.41
C ALA A 354 32.81 11.63 -1.04
N VAL A 355 31.55 11.63 -1.48
CA VAL A 355 31.12 12.09 -2.79
C VAL A 355 30.00 13.13 -2.60
N PRO A 356 30.14 14.35 -3.11
CA PRO A 356 29.07 15.33 -3.04
C PRO A 356 27.93 14.97 -3.98
N ASN A 357 26.70 14.98 -3.48
CA ASN A 357 25.46 14.95 -4.25
C ASN A 357 24.51 15.99 -3.67
N THR A 358 24.16 16.99 -4.45
CA THR A 358 23.35 18.13 -4.02
C THR A 358 21.92 18.13 -4.59
N GLU A 359 21.51 17.06 -5.27
CA GLU A 359 20.16 16.97 -5.84
C GLU A 359 19.06 16.88 -4.76
N THR A 360 19.38 16.26 -3.62
CA THR A 360 18.48 16.17 -2.47
C THR A 360 19.21 16.57 -1.20
N PRO A 361 18.53 17.18 -0.21
CA PRO A 361 19.14 17.60 1.06
C PRO A 361 19.35 16.40 2.01
N THR A 362 20.07 15.38 1.55
CA THR A 362 20.29 14.13 2.29
C THR A 362 21.77 13.82 2.42
N VAL A 363 22.16 13.18 3.51
CA VAL A 363 23.51 12.66 3.74
C VAL A 363 23.41 11.17 4.07
N THR A 364 24.17 10.36 3.34
CA THR A 364 24.33 8.94 3.64
C THR A 364 25.70 8.69 4.25
N VAL A 365 25.75 8.10 5.43
CA VAL A 365 26.99 7.69 6.08
C VAL A 365 27.01 6.16 6.22
N ARG A 366 28.08 5.53 5.75
CA ARG A 366 28.30 4.09 5.87
C ARG A 366 29.63 3.82 6.56
N ALA A 367 29.62 3.10 7.67
CA ALA A 367 30.82 2.56 8.29
C ALA A 367 31.03 1.12 7.81
N VAL A 368 32.23 0.80 7.34
CA VAL A 368 32.59 -0.54 6.88
C VAL A 368 33.77 -1.02 7.69
N PHE A 369 33.62 -2.16 8.33
CA PHE A 369 34.67 -2.82 9.07
C PHE A 369 35.13 -4.05 8.28
N ALA A 370 36.46 -4.23 8.17
CA ALA A 370 37.05 -5.40 7.51
C ALA A 370 37.01 -6.61 8.44
N MET A 371 35.81 -7.04 8.79
CA MET A 371 35.56 -8.23 9.64
C MET A 371 34.57 -9.13 8.93
N GLY A 372 34.73 -10.44 9.07
CA GLY A 372 33.79 -11.46 8.58
C GLY A 372 33.19 -12.28 9.74
N GLN A 373 32.21 -13.15 9.41
CA GLN A 373 31.62 -14.07 10.41
C GLN A 373 32.58 -15.11 10.99
N ARG A 374 33.81 -15.17 10.50
CA ARG A 374 34.85 -16.12 10.93
C ARG A 374 36.00 -15.46 11.70
N ASP A 375 35.97 -14.17 11.86
CA ASP A 375 36.91 -13.38 12.67
C ASP A 375 36.26 -13.05 14.01
#